data_da6e5bba327443083b1f265152784805
#
_entry.id   da6e5bba327443083b1f265152784805
#
_cell.length_a   1.000
_cell.length_b   1.000
_cell.length_c   1.000
_cell.angle_alpha   90.00
_cell.angle_beta   90.00
_cell.angle_gamma   90.00
#
_symmetry.space_group_name_H-M   'P 1'
#
loop_
_entity.id
_entity.type
_entity.pdbx_description
1 polymer ?
#
loop_
_entity_poly.entity_id
_entity_poly.type
_entity_poly.pdbx_seq_one_letter_code
_entity_poly.pdbx_strand_id
1 'polypeptide(L)'
;VGPNGAGKTTTLTMATGLLTPDRGTAYVHGVDVWARTQEARALLGVMPDGMRLLDRLSGPDFLVHVGMLHGLDASVARERAHELLAALDLAEAGKKLISDYSAGMTKKVALAAALIHSPRVLVLDEPFEAVDPVSATNIRQILTDYTRRGGTVILSSHVMATVQQLCTH
;
A
#
# COMPACT_ATOMS: atom_id res chain seq x y z
N VAL A 1 -3.50 4.91 15.86
CA VAL A 1 -2.55 5.99 16.20
C VAL A 1 -1.89 5.66 17.53
N GLY A 2 -0.61 5.98 17.71
CA GLY A 2 0.11 5.74 18.96
C GLY A 2 1.60 5.95 18.83
N PRO A 3 2.34 6.03 19.95
CA PRO A 3 3.79 6.20 19.93
C PRO A 3 4.51 4.99 19.31
N ASN A 4 5.82 5.14 19.04
CA ASN A 4 6.64 4.02 18.60
C ASN A 4 6.65 2.92 19.68
N GLY A 5 6.59 1.66 19.24
CA GLY A 5 6.49 0.52 20.16
C GLY A 5 5.10 0.18 20.69
N ALA A 6 4.04 0.95 20.36
CA ALA A 6 2.66 0.68 20.80
C ALA A 6 2.00 -0.53 20.11
N GLY A 7 2.71 -1.28 19.30
CA GLY A 7 2.18 -2.47 18.62
C GLY A 7 1.35 -2.21 17.35
N LYS A 8 1.40 -0.99 16.78
CA LYS A 8 0.65 -0.64 15.56
C LYS A 8 0.97 -1.59 14.40
N THR A 9 2.23 -1.68 14.02
CA THR A 9 2.73 -2.57 12.95
C THR A 9 2.36 -4.02 13.22
N THR A 10 2.57 -4.52 14.45
CA THR A 10 2.23 -5.88 14.84
C THR A 10 0.75 -6.18 14.67
N THR A 11 -0.12 -5.25 15.10
CA THR A 11 -1.57 -5.38 14.95
C THR A 11 -1.97 -5.41 13.48
N LEU A 12 -1.44 -4.49 12.67
CA LEU A 12 -1.75 -4.43 11.24
C LEU A 12 -1.24 -5.68 10.49
N THR A 13 -0.05 -6.16 10.79
CA THR A 13 0.49 -7.38 10.15
C THR A 13 -0.29 -8.64 10.53
N MET A 14 -0.78 -8.75 11.77
CA MET A 14 -1.68 -9.82 12.17
C MET A 14 -3.05 -9.72 11.46
N ALA A 15 -3.63 -8.52 11.40
CA ALA A 15 -4.92 -8.30 10.76
C ALA A 15 -4.91 -8.49 9.23
N THR A 16 -3.75 -8.40 8.59
CA THR A 16 -3.58 -8.53 7.13
C THR A 16 -3.04 -9.87 6.67
N GLY A 17 -2.82 -10.81 7.59
CA GLY A 17 -2.33 -12.15 7.23
C GLY A 17 -0.82 -12.23 6.98
N LEU A 18 -0.04 -11.27 7.47
CA LEU A 18 1.43 -11.26 7.36
C LEU A 18 2.12 -11.86 8.57
N LEU A 19 1.49 -11.81 9.74
CA LEU A 19 2.01 -12.37 11.00
C LEU A 19 0.91 -13.15 11.71
N THR A 20 1.13 -14.44 11.95
CA THR A 20 0.15 -15.32 12.61
C THR A 20 -0.05 -14.90 14.07
N PRO A 21 -1.27 -14.61 14.52
CA PRO A 21 -1.55 -14.33 15.92
C PRO A 21 -1.53 -15.61 16.77
N ASP A 22 -1.17 -15.50 18.05
CA ASP A 22 -1.25 -16.63 19.00
C ASP A 22 -2.69 -17.08 19.23
N ARG A 23 -3.66 -16.14 19.18
CA ARG A 23 -5.09 -16.38 19.36
C ARG A 23 -5.90 -15.36 18.59
N GLY A 24 -7.13 -15.77 18.21
CA GLY A 24 -8.06 -14.92 17.50
C GLY A 24 -7.89 -14.95 15.99
N THR A 25 -8.71 -14.18 15.30
CA THR A 25 -8.67 -14.02 13.84
C THR A 25 -9.09 -12.61 13.45
N ALA A 26 -8.91 -12.26 12.18
CA ALA A 26 -9.38 -11.02 11.58
C ALA A 26 -10.30 -11.32 10.39
N TYR A 27 -11.26 -10.44 10.14
CA TYR A 27 -12.18 -10.56 9.02
C TYR A 27 -12.13 -9.33 8.14
N VAL A 28 -12.09 -9.55 6.82
CA VAL A 28 -12.18 -8.49 5.81
C VAL A 28 -13.38 -8.79 4.92
N HIS A 29 -14.39 -7.92 4.93
CA HIS A 29 -15.66 -8.16 4.23
C HIS A 29 -16.27 -9.55 4.52
N GLY A 30 -16.19 -10.03 5.77
CA GLY A 30 -16.69 -11.33 6.17
C GLY A 30 -15.82 -12.53 5.77
N VAL A 31 -14.65 -12.27 5.16
CA VAL A 31 -13.65 -13.30 4.83
C VAL A 31 -12.65 -13.41 5.97
N ASP A 32 -12.51 -14.59 6.56
CA ASP A 32 -11.49 -14.87 7.57
C ASP A 32 -10.10 -14.84 6.92
N VAL A 33 -9.24 -13.95 7.43
CA VAL A 33 -7.90 -13.67 6.86
C VAL A 33 -6.99 -14.89 6.92
N TRP A 34 -7.17 -15.73 7.94
CA TRP A 34 -6.30 -16.90 8.17
C TRP A 34 -6.87 -18.18 7.54
N ALA A 35 -8.19 -18.36 7.60
CA ALA A 35 -8.84 -19.54 7.03
C ALA A 35 -8.99 -19.46 5.50
N ARG A 36 -9.16 -18.24 4.95
CA ARG A 36 -9.34 -18.00 3.51
C ARG A 36 -8.35 -16.94 2.99
N THR A 37 -7.06 -17.21 3.20
CA THR A 37 -5.98 -16.24 2.97
C THR A 37 -5.93 -15.69 1.55
N GLN A 38 -6.16 -16.51 0.52
CA GLN A 38 -6.14 -16.05 -0.88
C GLN A 38 -7.28 -15.07 -1.17
N GLU A 39 -8.50 -15.38 -0.71
CA GLU A 39 -9.64 -14.48 -0.85
C GLU A 39 -9.43 -13.17 -0.10
N ALA A 40 -8.92 -13.25 1.13
CA ALA A 40 -8.61 -12.05 1.92
C ALA A 40 -7.55 -11.18 1.25
N ARG A 41 -6.49 -11.76 0.70
CA ARG A 41 -5.43 -11.03 -0.02
C ARG A 41 -5.94 -10.35 -1.29
N ALA A 42 -6.91 -10.93 -1.97
CA ALA A 42 -7.54 -10.29 -3.13
C ALA A 42 -8.33 -9.01 -2.74
N LEU A 43 -8.80 -8.92 -1.50
CA LEU A 43 -9.53 -7.77 -0.96
C LEU A 43 -8.63 -6.72 -0.30
N LEU A 44 -7.39 -7.09 0.04
CA LEU A 44 -6.44 -6.29 0.80
C LEU A 44 -5.30 -5.78 -0.06
N GLY A 45 -5.05 -4.49 -0.03
CA GLY A 45 -3.77 -3.89 -0.43
C GLY A 45 -2.98 -3.52 0.81
N VAL A 46 -1.78 -4.03 0.97
CA VAL A 46 -1.00 -3.84 2.19
C VAL A 46 0.33 -3.18 1.86
N MET A 47 0.64 -2.11 2.57
CA MET A 47 1.93 -1.44 2.55
C MET A 47 2.49 -1.43 3.98
N PRO A 48 3.26 -2.46 4.36
CA PRO A 48 3.90 -2.50 5.67
C PRO A 48 5.04 -1.48 5.74
N ASP A 49 5.32 -0.99 6.95
CA ASP A 49 6.49 -0.16 7.17
C ASP A 49 7.79 -0.95 6.90
N GLY A 50 8.83 -0.24 6.41
CA GLY A 50 10.11 -0.87 6.07
C GLY A 50 10.03 -1.91 4.94
N MET A 51 8.98 -1.91 4.12
CA MET A 51 8.84 -2.82 2.97
C MET A 51 10.06 -2.73 2.06
N ARG A 52 10.74 -3.85 1.88
CA ARG A 52 11.82 -3.96 0.88
C ARG A 52 11.21 -4.26 -0.49
N LEU A 53 11.45 -3.38 -1.44
CA LEU A 53 11.09 -3.58 -2.83
C LEU A 53 12.18 -4.38 -3.56
N LEU A 54 11.90 -4.83 -4.77
CA LEU A 54 12.87 -5.54 -5.60
C LEU A 54 13.81 -4.52 -6.27
N ASP A 55 14.92 -4.22 -5.62
CA ASP A 55 15.87 -3.14 -5.95
C ASP A 55 16.39 -3.18 -7.40
N ARG A 56 16.47 -4.37 -8.00
CA ARG A 56 17.00 -4.59 -9.37
C ARG A 56 15.94 -4.47 -10.45
N LEU A 57 14.71 -4.15 -10.11
CA LEU A 57 13.65 -3.88 -11.08
C LEU A 57 13.44 -2.38 -11.23
N SER A 58 12.91 -1.98 -12.39
CA SER A 58 12.30 -0.67 -12.54
C SER A 58 10.93 -0.62 -11.85
N GLY A 59 10.42 0.57 -11.56
CA GLY A 59 9.08 0.71 -10.98
C GLY A 59 7.98 0.02 -11.80
N PRO A 60 7.92 0.23 -13.13
CA PRO A 60 6.96 -0.48 -13.98
C PRO A 60 7.09 -2.00 -13.90
N ASP A 61 8.32 -2.54 -14.03
CA ASP A 61 8.53 -3.99 -13.99
C ASP A 61 8.14 -4.60 -12.66
N PHE A 62 8.47 -3.91 -11.56
CA PHE A 62 8.05 -4.31 -10.22
C PHE A 62 6.53 -4.36 -10.09
N LEU A 63 5.82 -3.32 -10.54
CA LEU A 63 4.36 -3.28 -10.47
C LEU A 63 3.69 -4.34 -11.33
N VAL A 64 4.20 -4.57 -12.54
CA VAL A 64 3.73 -5.67 -13.41
C VAL A 64 3.91 -7.02 -12.70
N HIS A 65 5.08 -7.25 -12.12
CA HIS A 65 5.36 -8.47 -11.38
C HIS A 65 4.38 -8.66 -10.20
N VAL A 66 4.15 -7.62 -9.39
CA VAL A 66 3.19 -7.67 -8.28
C VAL A 66 1.76 -7.91 -8.79
N GLY A 67 1.35 -7.23 -9.87
CA GLY A 67 0.03 -7.43 -10.48
C GLY A 67 -0.19 -8.89 -10.92
N MET A 68 0.81 -9.48 -11.56
CA MET A 68 0.75 -10.89 -11.97
C MET A 68 0.70 -11.85 -10.76
N LEU A 69 1.39 -11.56 -9.67
CA LEU A 69 1.28 -12.33 -8.41
C LEU A 69 -0.13 -12.26 -7.80
N HIS A 70 -0.86 -11.17 -8.04
CA HIS A 70 -2.28 -11.03 -7.69
C HIS A 70 -3.24 -11.59 -8.74
N GLY A 71 -2.75 -12.28 -9.77
CA GLY A 71 -3.55 -12.97 -10.79
C GLY A 71 -4.01 -12.08 -11.95
N LEU A 72 -3.46 -10.89 -12.11
CA LEU A 72 -3.75 -10.06 -13.28
C LEU A 72 -3.01 -10.59 -14.52
N ASP A 73 -3.65 -10.50 -15.68
CA ASP A 73 -2.97 -10.70 -16.94
C ASP A 73 -1.86 -9.68 -17.16
N ALA A 74 -0.76 -10.08 -17.80
CA ALA A 74 0.40 -9.22 -17.98
C ALA A 74 0.10 -7.91 -18.74
N SER A 75 -0.87 -7.92 -19.66
CA SER A 75 -1.33 -6.72 -20.37
C SER A 75 -2.06 -5.76 -19.43
N VAL A 76 -2.98 -6.27 -18.63
CA VAL A 76 -3.74 -5.51 -17.63
C VAL A 76 -2.80 -4.97 -16.55
N ALA A 77 -1.85 -5.79 -16.09
CA ALA A 77 -0.86 -5.35 -15.09
C ALA A 77 0.01 -4.19 -15.62
N ARG A 78 0.41 -4.21 -16.90
CA ARG A 78 1.18 -3.11 -17.52
C ARG A 78 0.37 -1.83 -17.63
N GLU A 79 -0.87 -1.91 -18.10
CA GLU A 79 -1.77 -0.76 -18.22
C GLU A 79 -1.96 -0.10 -16.85
N ARG A 80 -2.30 -0.87 -15.82
CA ARG A 80 -2.47 -0.39 -14.45
C ARG A 80 -1.19 0.17 -13.83
N ALA A 81 -0.05 -0.48 -14.08
CA ALA A 81 1.24 0.04 -13.62
C ALA A 81 1.52 1.42 -14.21
N HIS A 82 1.26 1.62 -15.50
CA HIS A 82 1.41 2.91 -16.17
C HIS A 82 0.48 3.97 -15.58
N GLU A 83 -0.80 3.67 -15.41
CA GLU A 83 -1.79 4.57 -14.81
C GLU A 83 -1.41 4.99 -13.38
N LEU A 84 -1.04 4.03 -12.54
CA LEU A 84 -0.65 4.30 -11.15
C LEU A 84 0.63 5.11 -11.05
N LEU A 85 1.64 4.83 -11.88
CA LEU A 85 2.87 5.60 -11.90
C LEU A 85 2.63 7.03 -12.38
N ALA A 86 1.77 7.22 -13.39
CA ALA A 86 1.37 8.56 -13.85
C ALA A 86 0.62 9.33 -12.74
N ALA A 87 -0.34 8.70 -12.07
CA ALA A 87 -1.10 9.31 -10.98
C ALA A 87 -0.21 9.67 -9.77
N LEU A 88 0.87 8.96 -9.57
CA LEU A 88 1.84 9.18 -8.48
C LEU A 88 3.05 10.07 -8.88
N ASP A 89 3.02 10.72 -10.06
CA ASP A 89 4.11 11.53 -10.59
C ASP A 89 5.45 10.76 -10.67
N LEU A 90 5.39 9.52 -11.14
CA LEU A 90 6.56 8.64 -11.32
C LEU A 90 6.75 8.19 -12.78
N ALA A 91 6.00 8.74 -13.73
CA ALA A 91 6.09 8.37 -15.15
C ALA A 91 7.52 8.56 -15.70
N GLU A 92 8.17 9.68 -15.35
CA GLU A 92 9.54 10.00 -15.78
C GLU A 92 10.62 9.09 -15.16
N ALA A 93 10.29 8.40 -14.07
CA ALA A 93 11.21 7.47 -13.40
C ALA A 93 11.19 6.05 -13.98
N GLY A 94 10.43 5.83 -15.06
CA GLY A 94 10.16 4.49 -15.60
C GLY A 94 11.36 3.64 -16.00
N LYS A 95 12.51 4.27 -16.28
CA LYS A 95 13.78 3.57 -16.62
C LYS A 95 14.75 3.43 -15.46
N LYS A 96 14.50 4.11 -14.32
CA LYS A 96 15.36 4.01 -13.14
C LYS A 96 15.09 2.73 -12.39
N LEU A 97 16.13 2.13 -11.83
CA LEU A 97 15.98 1.03 -10.88
C LEU A 97 15.43 1.55 -9.55
N ILE A 98 14.70 0.70 -8.84
CA ILE A 98 14.16 1.03 -7.52
C ILE A 98 15.28 1.35 -6.52
N SER A 99 16.47 0.76 -6.67
CA SER A 99 17.68 1.12 -5.90
C SER A 99 18.03 2.61 -5.97
N ASP A 100 17.66 3.29 -7.05
CA ASP A 100 18.00 4.69 -7.30
C ASP A 100 16.87 5.66 -6.92
N TYR A 101 15.80 5.14 -6.30
CA TYR A 101 14.65 5.93 -5.90
C TYR A 101 14.91 6.67 -4.58
N SER A 102 14.38 7.90 -4.48
CA SER A 102 14.30 8.58 -3.19
C SER A 102 13.30 7.88 -2.25
N ALA A 103 13.37 8.17 -0.96
CA ALA A 103 12.41 7.64 0.02
C ALA A 103 10.95 7.91 -0.39
N GLY A 104 10.64 9.12 -0.87
CA GLY A 104 9.32 9.47 -1.38
C GLY A 104 8.91 8.66 -2.60
N MET A 105 9.81 8.46 -3.57
CA MET A 105 9.55 7.61 -4.75
C MET A 105 9.31 6.16 -4.34
N THR A 106 10.09 5.64 -3.40
CA THR A 106 9.94 4.28 -2.88
C THR A 106 8.57 4.08 -2.20
N LYS A 107 8.13 5.05 -1.38
CA LYS A 107 6.80 5.02 -0.75
C LYS A 107 5.67 5.10 -1.81
N LYS A 108 5.81 5.93 -2.84
CA LYS A 108 4.85 6.01 -3.95
C LYS A 108 4.72 4.68 -4.71
N VAL A 109 5.83 4.04 -5.05
CA VAL A 109 5.80 2.72 -5.72
C VAL A 109 5.23 1.64 -4.80
N ALA A 110 5.54 1.64 -3.51
CA ALA A 110 4.95 0.72 -2.54
C ALA A 110 3.43 0.89 -2.44
N LEU A 111 2.94 2.14 -2.46
CA LEU A 111 1.50 2.42 -2.51
C LEU A 111 0.88 1.95 -3.84
N ALA A 112 1.55 2.19 -4.98
CA ALA A 112 1.10 1.67 -6.27
C ALA A 112 0.99 0.14 -6.28
N ALA A 113 1.95 -0.55 -5.68
CA ALA A 113 1.93 -2.01 -5.53
C ALA A 113 0.73 -2.49 -4.69
N ALA A 114 0.42 -1.77 -3.60
CA ALA A 114 -0.75 -2.08 -2.78
C ALA A 114 -2.09 -1.84 -3.53
N LEU A 115 -2.10 -0.94 -4.54
CA LEU A 115 -3.28 -0.59 -5.33
C LEU A 115 -3.44 -1.41 -6.62
N ILE A 116 -2.40 -2.09 -7.11
CA ILE A 116 -2.32 -2.65 -8.47
C ILE A 116 -3.47 -3.60 -8.81
N HIS A 117 -3.95 -4.38 -7.86
CA HIS A 117 -5.03 -5.35 -8.03
C HIS A 117 -6.42 -4.81 -7.65
N SER A 118 -6.55 -3.49 -7.44
CA SER A 118 -7.80 -2.81 -7.03
C SER A 118 -8.45 -3.42 -5.79
N PRO A 119 -7.75 -3.46 -4.66
CA PRO A 119 -8.29 -4.00 -3.42
C PRO A 119 -9.52 -3.21 -2.96
N ARG A 120 -10.29 -3.73 -2.01
CA ARG A 120 -11.37 -3.00 -1.34
C ARG A 120 -10.92 -2.27 -0.08
N VAL A 121 -9.86 -2.78 0.54
CA VAL A 121 -9.29 -2.20 1.76
C VAL A 121 -7.79 -2.01 1.59
N LEU A 122 -7.31 -0.81 1.83
CA LEU A 122 -5.88 -0.48 1.93
C LEU A 122 -5.47 -0.43 3.39
N VAL A 123 -4.40 -1.13 3.73
CA VAL A 123 -3.78 -1.08 5.06
C VAL A 123 -2.35 -0.55 4.90
N LEU A 124 -2.11 0.65 5.42
CA LEU A 124 -0.89 1.40 5.23
C LEU A 124 -0.21 1.67 6.58
N ASP A 125 1.00 1.17 6.74
CA ASP A 125 1.77 1.39 7.95
C ASP A 125 2.78 2.52 7.72
N GLU A 126 2.62 3.63 8.45
CA GLU A 126 3.41 4.87 8.38
C GLU A 126 3.63 5.37 6.93
N PRO A 127 2.57 5.58 6.13
CA PRO A 127 2.71 5.88 4.69
C PRO A 127 3.34 7.24 4.39
N PHE A 128 3.43 8.13 5.38
CA PHE A 128 3.97 9.49 5.24
C PHE A 128 5.34 9.67 5.90
N GLU A 129 5.88 8.63 6.53
CA GLU A 129 7.19 8.70 7.16
C GLU A 129 8.30 8.89 6.13
N ALA A 130 9.23 9.81 6.39
CA ALA A 130 10.35 10.18 5.50
C ALA A 130 9.93 10.62 4.08
N VAL A 131 8.70 11.10 3.93
CA VAL A 131 8.16 11.58 2.65
C VAL A 131 8.19 13.11 2.64
N ASP A 132 8.68 13.70 1.55
CA ASP A 132 8.66 15.14 1.35
C ASP A 132 7.23 15.70 1.20
N PRO A 133 6.99 17.00 1.46
CA PRO A 133 5.64 17.58 1.45
C PRO A 133 4.90 17.44 0.12
N VAL A 134 5.60 17.46 -1.01
CA VAL A 134 5.00 17.36 -2.35
C VAL A 134 4.51 15.92 -2.55
N SER A 135 5.36 14.94 -2.30
CA SER A 135 5.00 13.52 -2.35
C SER A 135 3.88 13.17 -1.36
N ALA A 136 3.91 13.74 -0.15
CA ALA A 136 2.84 13.53 0.84
C ALA A 136 1.49 14.08 0.35
N THR A 137 1.47 15.22 -0.33
CA THR A 137 0.24 15.80 -0.90
C THR A 137 -0.31 14.90 -2.01
N ASN A 138 0.54 14.39 -2.88
CA ASN A 138 0.15 13.49 -3.96
C ASN A 138 -0.43 12.17 -3.38
N ILE A 139 0.23 11.56 -2.40
CA ILE A 139 -0.28 10.36 -1.71
C ILE A 139 -1.66 10.63 -1.08
N ARG A 140 -1.84 11.77 -0.39
CA ARG A 140 -3.14 12.14 0.20
C ARG A 140 -4.24 12.21 -0.85
N GLN A 141 -3.96 12.83 -2.00
CA GLN A 141 -4.94 12.96 -3.10
C GLN A 141 -5.37 11.58 -3.59
N ILE A 142 -4.42 10.67 -3.83
CA ILE A 142 -4.70 9.29 -4.24
C ILE A 142 -5.59 8.56 -3.23
N LEU A 143 -5.28 8.67 -1.93
CA LEU A 143 -6.07 8.02 -0.88
C LEU A 143 -7.48 8.61 -0.77
N THR A 144 -7.61 9.94 -0.94
CA THR A 144 -8.91 10.62 -0.97
C THR A 144 -9.75 10.16 -2.16
N ASP A 145 -9.17 10.05 -3.34
CA ASP A 145 -9.88 9.61 -4.54
C ASP A 145 -10.25 8.12 -4.44
N TYR A 146 -9.40 7.30 -3.82
CA TYR A 146 -9.70 5.91 -3.54
C TYR A 146 -10.90 5.75 -2.59
N THR A 147 -10.96 6.53 -1.51
CA THR A 147 -12.10 6.48 -0.58
C THR A 147 -13.39 7.01 -1.19
N ARG A 148 -13.33 8.06 -2.02
CA ARG A 148 -14.49 8.57 -2.77
C ARG A 148 -15.09 7.53 -3.72
N ARG A 149 -14.29 6.60 -4.22
CA ARG A 149 -14.72 5.47 -5.07
C ARG A 149 -15.23 4.28 -4.26
N GLY A 150 -15.38 4.41 -2.94
CA GLY A 150 -15.91 3.37 -2.05
C GLY A 150 -14.87 2.45 -1.45
N GLY A 151 -13.58 2.73 -1.63
CA GLY A 151 -12.49 2.02 -0.94
C GLY A 151 -12.41 2.41 0.54
N THR A 152 -11.85 1.54 1.36
CA THR A 152 -11.57 1.80 2.77
C THR A 152 -10.05 1.89 2.98
N VAL A 153 -9.60 2.89 3.73
CA VAL A 153 -8.19 3.05 4.10
C VAL A 153 -8.03 2.94 5.60
N ILE A 154 -7.17 2.03 6.03
CA ILE A 154 -6.69 1.92 7.40
C ILE A 154 -5.23 2.34 7.39
N LEU A 155 -4.86 3.34 8.19
CA LEU A 155 -3.47 3.78 8.26
C LEU A 155 -2.98 3.86 9.70
N SER A 156 -1.71 3.56 9.91
CA SER A 156 -1.02 3.90 11.13
C SER A 156 -0.27 5.22 10.96
N SER A 157 -0.15 5.98 12.03
CA SER A 157 0.74 7.12 12.10
C SER A 157 1.08 7.45 13.55
N HIS A 158 2.28 7.97 13.75
CA HIS A 158 2.68 8.59 15.01
C HIS A 158 2.49 10.12 14.98
N VAL A 159 2.10 10.69 13.83
CA VAL A 159 1.88 12.15 13.63
C VAL A 159 0.39 12.45 13.62
N MET A 160 -0.12 12.99 14.75
CA MET A 160 -1.55 13.30 14.94
C MET A 160 -2.11 14.27 13.90
N ALA A 161 -1.35 15.29 13.49
CA ALA A 161 -1.80 16.26 12.48
C ALA A 161 -2.14 15.60 11.13
N THR A 162 -1.39 14.58 10.74
CA THR A 162 -1.66 13.81 9.52
C THR A 162 -2.96 13.03 9.62
N VAL A 163 -3.21 12.42 10.78
CA VAL A 163 -4.43 11.65 11.03
C VAL A 163 -5.67 12.53 11.01
N GLN A 164 -5.63 13.68 11.68
CA GLN A 164 -6.74 14.64 11.74
C GLN A 164 -7.13 15.17 10.35
N GLN A 165 -6.19 15.27 9.43
CA GLN A 165 -6.45 15.76 8.07
C GLN A 165 -7.01 14.70 7.11
N LEU A 166 -6.81 13.42 7.40
CA LEU A 166 -7.12 12.31 6.49
C LEU A 166 -8.25 11.43 6.97
N CYS A 167 -8.38 11.25 8.28
CA CYS A 167 -9.32 10.29 8.83
C CYS A 167 -10.68 10.93 9.11
N THR A 168 -11.74 10.20 8.79
CA THR A 168 -13.13 10.56 9.10
C THR A 168 -13.57 10.01 10.45
N HIS A 169 -12.82 9.01 10.97
CA HIS A 169 -13.08 8.30 12.24
C HIS A 169 -11.77 8.00 12.96
#